data_f237bdd0d8239b38528bf2e35d5a51b3
#
_entry.id   f237bdd0d8239b38528bf2e35d5a51b3
#
_cell.length_a   1.000
_cell.length_b   1.000
_cell.length_c   1.000
_cell.angle_alpha   90.00
_cell.angle_beta   90.00
_cell.angle_gamma   90.00
#
_symmetry.space_group_name_H-M   'P 1'
#
loop_
_entity.id
_entity.type
_entity.pdbx_description
1 polymer ?
#
loop_
_entity_poly.entity_id
_entity_poly.type
_entity_poly.pdbx_seq_one_letter_code
_entity_poly.pdbx_strand_id
1 'polypeptide(L)'
;MLKILLKKQLYELNYTFFYDRKHGKARSKATSITYIVLYALLMIVVIGGMFAGLSAMLCSPLTSIGLDWLYFDIMTLMALLFGVFGGVFNTYSSLYKAKDNDLMLSLPIPTRYILLSRLIGVYLMGLMFSACVMLPADIVYFVVARPAFAGVFGSLLLTILVSVFVFILSCALGWVVAKVSSKLKSKSLIVVVLSLVFFGLYYFVCFNASELLEKLILNAAGIGESIKGSAYILYAVGRCGVGDWLSMLLLTLAMAVLFFATYFILARSFIKIATSPDTVAKREY
;
A
#
# COMPACT_ATOMS: atom_id res chain seq x y z
N MET A 1 -17.60 6.46 -20.30
CA MET A 1 -17.88 5.35 -19.38
C MET A 1 -16.86 5.22 -18.25
N LEU A 2 -15.56 5.05 -18.52
CA LEU A 2 -14.54 4.91 -17.47
C LEU A 2 -14.56 6.03 -16.43
N LYS A 3 -14.69 7.30 -16.85
CA LYS A 3 -14.77 8.47 -15.94
C LYS A 3 -15.93 8.38 -14.94
N ILE A 4 -17.07 7.85 -15.37
CA ILE A 4 -18.27 7.68 -14.52
C ILE A 4 -18.02 6.56 -13.49
N LEU A 5 -17.44 5.43 -13.94
CA LEU A 5 -17.07 4.32 -13.06
C LEU A 5 -16.02 4.71 -12.02
N LEU A 6 -15.00 5.47 -12.42
CA LEU A 6 -14.00 6.02 -11.51
C LEU A 6 -14.62 6.96 -10.48
N LYS A 7 -15.52 7.85 -10.89
CA LYS A 7 -16.23 8.74 -9.96
C LYS A 7 -17.08 7.94 -8.97
N LYS A 8 -17.77 6.90 -9.44
CA LYS A 8 -18.51 5.97 -8.56
C LYS A 8 -17.59 5.29 -7.57
N GLN A 9 -16.47 4.72 -8.04
CA GLN A 9 -15.50 4.02 -7.20
C GLN A 9 -14.90 4.94 -6.13
N LEU A 10 -14.51 6.15 -6.49
CA LEU A 10 -14.03 7.15 -5.53
C LEU A 10 -15.10 7.54 -4.50
N TYR A 11 -16.35 7.62 -4.92
CA TYR A 11 -17.45 7.89 -4.00
C TYR A 11 -17.71 6.73 -3.04
N GLU A 12 -17.61 5.49 -3.51
CA GLU A 12 -17.75 4.28 -2.68
C GLU A 12 -16.61 4.14 -1.66
N LEU A 13 -15.38 4.39 -2.06
CA LEU A 13 -14.23 4.39 -1.15
C LEU A 13 -14.37 5.42 -0.02
N ASN A 14 -14.99 6.55 -0.33
CA ASN A 14 -15.19 7.66 0.60
C ASN A 14 -16.62 7.76 1.13
N TYR A 15 -17.45 6.73 0.93
CA TYR A 15 -18.88 6.74 1.28
C TYR A 15 -19.16 7.18 2.72
N THR A 16 -18.30 6.76 3.65
CA THR A 16 -18.40 7.09 5.07
C THR A 16 -18.33 8.60 5.33
N PHE A 17 -17.64 9.36 4.48
CA PHE A 17 -17.54 10.82 4.60
C PHE A 17 -18.76 11.55 4.01
N PHE A 18 -19.43 10.94 3.02
CA PHE A 18 -20.55 11.55 2.32
C PHE A 18 -21.92 11.20 2.91
N TYR A 19 -22.01 10.10 3.70
CA TYR A 19 -23.28 9.60 4.21
C TYR A 19 -23.27 9.42 5.73
N ASP A 20 -24.29 9.95 6.39
CA ASP A 20 -24.48 9.75 7.82
C ASP A 20 -25.32 8.50 8.07
N ARG A 21 -24.67 7.45 8.57
CA ARG A 21 -25.33 6.17 8.89
C ARG A 21 -26.36 6.27 10.00
N LYS A 22 -26.20 7.21 10.95
CA LYS A 22 -27.11 7.37 12.10
C LYS A 22 -28.43 8.00 11.69
N HIS A 23 -28.39 8.97 10.78
CA HIS A 23 -29.56 9.74 10.37
C HIS A 23 -30.10 9.32 8.99
N GLY A 24 -29.45 8.37 8.29
CA GLY A 24 -29.90 7.89 6.99
C GLY A 24 -29.90 8.94 5.88
N LYS A 25 -29.16 10.05 6.05
CA LYS A 25 -29.14 11.19 5.13
C LYS A 25 -27.75 11.45 4.55
N ALA A 26 -27.71 11.97 3.33
CA ALA A 26 -26.46 12.50 2.75
C ALA A 26 -26.04 13.75 3.53
N ARG A 27 -24.74 13.83 3.87
CA ARG A 27 -24.16 15.00 4.53
C ARG A 27 -24.07 16.18 3.56
N SER A 28 -24.06 17.40 4.09
CA SER A 28 -23.81 18.59 3.27
C SER A 28 -22.39 18.53 2.65
N LYS A 29 -22.20 19.18 1.52
CA LYS A 29 -20.88 19.24 0.86
C LYS A 29 -19.80 19.81 1.79
N ALA A 30 -20.14 20.89 2.52
CA ALA A 30 -19.22 21.50 3.48
C ALA A 30 -18.82 20.52 4.57
N THR A 31 -19.77 19.84 5.21
CA THR A 31 -19.52 18.84 6.27
C THR A 31 -18.65 17.68 5.73
N SER A 32 -18.93 17.17 4.53
CA SER A 32 -18.15 16.10 3.92
C SER A 32 -16.70 16.53 3.67
N ILE A 33 -16.48 17.74 3.17
CA ILE A 33 -15.13 18.29 2.95
C ILE A 33 -14.39 18.43 4.30
N THR A 34 -15.07 18.95 5.34
CA THR A 34 -14.47 19.08 6.68
C THR A 34 -14.01 17.72 7.23
N TYR A 35 -14.81 16.66 7.11
CA TYR A 35 -14.43 15.33 7.56
C TYR A 35 -13.25 14.75 6.76
N ILE A 36 -13.22 14.96 5.44
CA ILE A 36 -12.09 14.51 4.58
C ILE A 36 -10.80 15.24 4.98
N VAL A 37 -10.87 16.57 5.15
CA VAL A 37 -9.72 17.38 5.55
C VAL A 37 -9.23 16.97 6.95
N LEU A 38 -10.14 16.80 7.91
CA LEU A 38 -9.81 16.37 9.27
C LEU A 38 -9.15 14.98 9.27
N TYR A 39 -9.69 14.04 8.50
CA TYR A 39 -9.11 12.71 8.36
C TYR A 39 -7.72 12.74 7.72
N ALA A 40 -7.55 13.49 6.63
CA ALA A 40 -6.26 13.67 5.97
C ALA A 40 -5.23 14.30 6.91
N LEU A 41 -5.63 15.35 7.65
CA LEU A 41 -4.78 16.00 8.65
C LEU A 41 -4.37 15.04 9.76
N LEU A 42 -5.32 14.24 10.28
CA LEU A 42 -5.03 13.23 11.30
C LEU A 42 -4.04 12.18 10.78
N MET A 43 -4.23 11.68 9.56
CA MET A 43 -3.31 10.73 8.92
C MET A 43 -1.91 11.32 8.76
N ILE A 44 -1.80 12.57 8.27
CA ILE A 44 -0.50 13.23 8.07
C ILE A 44 0.18 13.53 9.41
N VAL A 45 -0.54 14.08 10.39
CA VAL A 45 0.06 14.50 11.66
C VAL A 45 0.41 13.30 12.53
N VAL A 46 -0.50 12.34 12.69
CA VAL A 46 -0.28 11.20 13.59
C VAL A 46 0.62 10.16 12.94
N ILE A 47 0.22 9.64 11.78
CA ILE A 47 0.96 8.55 11.14
C ILE A 47 2.21 9.09 10.45
N GLY A 48 2.09 10.17 9.68
CA GLY A 48 3.22 10.81 9.02
C GLY A 48 4.25 11.34 10.03
N GLY A 49 3.81 11.94 11.15
CA GLY A 49 4.69 12.41 12.22
C GLY A 49 5.45 11.27 12.91
N MET A 50 4.78 10.12 13.14
CA MET A 50 5.44 8.93 13.69
C MET A 50 6.54 8.41 12.76
N PHE A 51 6.26 8.29 11.45
CA PHE A 51 7.25 7.85 10.48
C PHE A 51 8.34 8.90 10.22
N ALA A 52 8.04 10.18 10.31
CA ALA A 52 9.05 11.25 10.25
C ALA A 52 10.02 11.16 11.43
N GLY A 53 9.54 10.91 12.64
CA GLY A 53 10.38 10.69 13.82
C GLY A 53 11.30 9.48 13.66
N LEU A 54 10.76 8.34 13.24
CA LEU A 54 11.52 7.13 12.97
C LEU A 54 12.55 7.33 11.86
N SER A 55 12.15 8.01 10.80
CA SER A 55 13.02 8.39 9.70
C SER A 55 14.18 9.28 10.14
N ALA A 56 13.93 10.28 10.99
CA ALA A 56 14.98 11.16 11.51
C ALA A 56 15.99 10.41 12.38
N MET A 57 15.53 9.44 13.19
CA MET A 57 16.40 8.59 14.01
C MET A 57 17.31 7.68 13.17
N LEU A 58 16.86 7.23 12.00
CA LEU A 58 17.63 6.36 11.11
C LEU A 58 18.49 7.14 10.11
N CYS A 59 17.98 8.23 9.55
CA CYS A 59 18.62 8.96 8.47
C CYS A 59 20.00 9.50 8.88
N SER A 60 20.08 10.21 10.00
CA SER A 60 21.33 10.87 10.43
C SER A 60 22.49 9.88 10.65
N PRO A 61 22.33 8.76 11.41
CA PRO A 61 23.40 7.79 11.60
C PRO A 61 23.81 7.09 10.31
N LEU A 62 22.84 6.66 9.48
CA LEU A 62 23.12 5.88 8.27
C LEU A 62 23.80 6.74 7.19
N THR A 63 23.38 8.00 7.04
CA THR A 63 24.05 8.92 6.10
C THR A 63 25.47 9.27 6.55
N SER A 64 25.72 9.39 7.84
CA SER A 64 27.06 9.69 8.36
C SER A 64 28.11 8.60 8.04
N ILE A 65 27.68 7.36 7.88
CA ILE A 65 28.54 6.20 7.52
C ILE A 65 28.43 5.80 6.05
N GLY A 66 27.75 6.61 5.21
CA GLY A 66 27.63 6.40 3.76
C GLY A 66 26.71 5.22 3.39
N LEU A 67 25.76 4.86 4.24
CA LEU A 67 24.76 3.81 4.02
C LEU A 67 23.36 4.37 3.72
N ASP A 68 23.29 5.45 2.93
CA ASP A 68 22.03 6.09 2.53
C ASP A 68 21.06 5.12 1.85
N TRP A 69 21.59 4.18 1.07
CA TRP A 69 20.79 3.16 0.40
C TRP A 69 20.09 2.22 1.40
N LEU A 70 20.73 1.87 2.53
CA LEU A 70 20.14 1.03 3.57
C LEU A 70 18.97 1.75 4.28
N TYR A 71 19.07 3.07 4.44
CA TYR A 71 17.97 3.87 4.93
C TYR A 71 16.72 3.72 4.05
N PHE A 72 16.87 3.83 2.72
CA PHE A 72 15.75 3.65 1.80
C PHE A 72 15.20 2.22 1.80
N ASP A 73 16.05 1.20 1.97
CA ASP A 73 15.59 -0.19 2.10
C ASP A 73 14.70 -0.39 3.32
N ILE A 74 15.12 0.13 4.48
CA ILE A 74 14.34 0.04 5.73
C ILE A 74 13.01 0.77 5.59
N MET A 75 13.03 2.01 5.08
CA MET A 75 11.80 2.79 4.89
C MET A 75 10.87 2.17 3.85
N THR A 76 11.41 1.58 2.78
CA THR A 76 10.64 0.81 1.79
C THR A 76 9.98 -0.41 2.43
N LEU A 77 10.69 -1.18 3.24
CA LEU A 77 10.11 -2.32 3.96
C LEU A 77 8.95 -1.89 4.86
N MET A 78 9.12 -0.80 5.61
CA MET A 78 8.05 -0.24 6.45
C MET A 78 6.85 0.21 5.61
N ALA A 79 7.09 0.87 4.47
CA ALA A 79 6.05 1.30 3.55
C ALA A 79 5.30 0.11 2.92
N LEU A 80 6.01 -0.97 2.59
CA LEU A 80 5.42 -2.20 2.08
C LEU A 80 4.54 -2.87 3.13
N LEU A 81 5.03 -3.04 4.34
CA LEU A 81 4.25 -3.63 5.43
C LEU A 81 2.98 -2.81 5.69
N PHE A 82 3.12 -1.51 5.91
CA PHE A 82 1.99 -0.64 6.19
C PHE A 82 1.01 -0.55 5.03
N GLY A 83 1.51 -0.41 3.80
CA GLY A 83 0.71 -0.32 2.58
C GLY A 83 -0.05 -1.61 2.26
N VAL A 84 0.60 -2.75 2.39
CA VAL A 84 -0.01 -4.06 2.13
C VAL A 84 -1.08 -4.38 3.17
N PHE A 85 -0.78 -4.22 4.47
CA PHE A 85 -1.76 -4.47 5.52
C PHE A 85 -2.97 -3.54 5.42
N GLY A 86 -2.77 -2.25 5.15
CA GLY A 86 -3.87 -1.30 4.90
C GLY A 86 -4.66 -1.61 3.62
N GLY A 87 -3.98 -2.13 2.59
CA GLY A 87 -4.55 -2.37 1.26
C GLY A 87 -5.27 -3.71 1.09
N VAL A 88 -4.79 -4.81 1.69
CA VAL A 88 -5.27 -6.18 1.41
C VAL A 88 -6.75 -6.36 1.67
N PHE A 89 -7.27 -5.89 2.82
CA PHE A 89 -8.68 -6.04 3.16
C PHE A 89 -9.58 -5.20 2.25
N ASN A 90 -9.13 -4.00 1.90
CA ASN A 90 -9.85 -3.16 0.94
C ASN A 90 -9.85 -3.80 -0.45
N THR A 91 -8.73 -4.37 -0.89
CA THR A 91 -8.61 -5.10 -2.14
C THR A 91 -9.54 -6.31 -2.17
N TYR A 92 -9.58 -7.10 -1.08
CA TYR A 92 -10.48 -8.24 -0.96
C TYR A 92 -11.95 -7.81 -1.09
N SER A 93 -12.37 -6.77 -0.37
CA SER A 93 -13.76 -6.30 -0.38
C SER A 93 -14.15 -5.61 -1.70
N SER A 94 -13.26 -4.83 -2.28
CA SER A 94 -13.51 -4.04 -3.49
C SER A 94 -13.41 -4.86 -4.77
N LEU A 95 -12.45 -5.79 -4.86
CA LEU A 95 -12.18 -6.53 -6.08
C LEU A 95 -12.89 -7.90 -6.11
N TYR A 96 -12.84 -8.63 -4.98
CA TYR A 96 -13.30 -10.03 -4.95
C TYR A 96 -14.70 -10.22 -4.36
N LYS A 97 -15.11 -9.37 -3.41
CA LYS A 97 -16.40 -9.46 -2.70
C LYS A 97 -17.28 -8.23 -2.89
N ALA A 98 -17.15 -7.53 -4.00
CA ALA A 98 -17.97 -6.36 -4.24
C ALA A 98 -19.43 -6.72 -4.40
N LYS A 99 -20.30 -6.08 -3.59
CA LYS A 99 -21.74 -6.35 -3.53
C LYS A 99 -22.50 -5.97 -4.81
N ASP A 100 -21.90 -5.12 -5.63
CA ASP A 100 -22.45 -4.61 -6.87
C ASP A 100 -21.99 -5.35 -8.13
N ASN A 101 -21.26 -6.49 -7.95
CA ASN A 101 -20.79 -7.29 -9.08
C ASN A 101 -21.91 -7.72 -10.01
N ASP A 102 -22.99 -8.30 -9.45
CA ASP A 102 -24.10 -8.83 -10.24
C ASP A 102 -24.80 -7.70 -11.02
N LEU A 103 -24.99 -6.56 -10.38
CA LEU A 103 -25.58 -5.40 -11.02
C LEU A 103 -24.71 -4.84 -12.13
N MET A 104 -23.38 -4.73 -11.89
CA MET A 104 -22.44 -4.19 -12.86
C MET A 104 -22.23 -5.12 -14.07
N LEU A 105 -22.24 -6.44 -13.84
CA LEU A 105 -22.09 -7.43 -14.90
C LEU A 105 -23.38 -7.61 -15.73
N SER A 106 -24.56 -7.26 -15.20
CA SER A 106 -25.81 -7.26 -15.96
C SER A 106 -26.00 -6.04 -16.87
N LEU A 107 -25.23 -4.97 -16.65
CA LEU A 107 -25.22 -3.79 -17.51
C LEU A 107 -24.39 -4.02 -18.78
N PRO A 108 -24.74 -3.41 -19.94
CA PRO A 108 -23.99 -3.51 -21.17
C PRO A 108 -22.67 -2.69 -21.11
N ILE A 109 -21.86 -2.96 -20.08
CA ILE A 109 -20.58 -2.28 -19.85
C ILE A 109 -19.45 -3.32 -20.06
N PRO A 110 -18.46 -3.02 -20.91
CA PRO A 110 -17.31 -3.92 -21.07
C PRO A 110 -16.62 -4.18 -19.73
N THR A 111 -16.45 -5.45 -19.37
CA THR A 111 -15.87 -5.90 -18.10
C THR A 111 -14.49 -5.31 -17.81
N ARG A 112 -13.74 -4.97 -18.87
CA ARG A 112 -12.42 -4.30 -18.76
C ARG A 112 -12.51 -2.95 -18.04
N TYR A 113 -13.55 -2.15 -18.28
CA TYR A 113 -13.72 -0.85 -17.61
C TYR A 113 -14.12 -1.01 -16.15
N ILE A 114 -14.91 -2.03 -15.83
CA ILE A 114 -15.27 -2.36 -14.44
C ILE A 114 -14.02 -2.76 -13.67
N LEU A 115 -13.23 -3.69 -14.20
CA LEU A 115 -11.98 -4.14 -13.59
C LEU A 115 -11.00 -2.96 -13.41
N LEU A 116 -10.78 -2.17 -14.46
CA LEU A 116 -9.84 -1.05 -14.43
C LEU A 116 -10.22 0.00 -13.37
N SER A 117 -11.51 0.34 -13.27
CA SER A 117 -11.98 1.28 -12.24
C SER A 117 -11.70 0.78 -10.82
N ARG A 118 -11.87 -0.52 -10.57
CA ARG A 118 -11.58 -1.14 -9.26
C ARG A 118 -10.09 -1.20 -8.97
N LEU A 119 -9.28 -1.56 -9.96
CA LEU A 119 -7.82 -1.59 -9.81
C LEU A 119 -7.26 -0.20 -9.49
N ILE A 120 -7.78 0.85 -10.13
CA ILE A 120 -7.39 2.23 -9.79
C ILE A 120 -7.78 2.57 -8.35
N GLY A 121 -8.96 2.15 -7.88
CA GLY A 121 -9.36 2.34 -6.49
C GLY A 121 -8.42 1.65 -5.49
N VAL A 122 -8.04 0.41 -5.78
CA VAL A 122 -7.07 -0.35 -4.98
C VAL A 122 -5.69 0.32 -4.98
N TYR A 123 -5.23 0.78 -6.16
CA TYR A 123 -3.97 1.50 -6.29
C TYR A 123 -3.94 2.79 -5.47
N LEU A 124 -5.00 3.59 -5.54
CA LEU A 124 -5.10 4.86 -4.79
C LEU A 124 -5.05 4.63 -3.27
N MET A 125 -5.68 3.58 -2.78
CA MET A 125 -5.58 3.21 -1.36
C MET A 125 -4.17 2.75 -0.98
N GLY A 126 -3.55 1.89 -1.79
CA GLY A 126 -2.16 1.46 -1.59
C GLY A 126 -1.19 2.64 -1.60
N LEU A 127 -1.36 3.56 -2.55
CA LEU A 127 -0.58 4.79 -2.65
C LEU A 127 -0.76 5.67 -1.40
N MET A 128 -1.97 5.83 -0.90
CA MET A 128 -2.23 6.62 0.29
C MET A 128 -1.45 6.07 1.51
N PHE A 129 -1.50 4.75 1.74
CA PHE A 129 -0.80 4.13 2.87
C PHE A 129 0.73 4.16 2.69
N SER A 130 1.25 3.82 1.52
CA SER A 130 2.69 3.85 1.27
C SER A 130 3.27 5.27 1.30
N ALA A 131 2.53 6.25 0.79
CA ALA A 131 2.94 7.65 0.80
C ALA A 131 3.01 8.23 2.23
N CYS A 132 2.14 7.78 3.16
CA CYS A 132 2.22 8.18 4.58
C CYS A 132 3.55 7.78 5.24
N VAL A 133 4.26 6.80 4.70
CA VAL A 133 5.58 6.37 5.17
C VAL A 133 6.70 7.03 4.36
N MET A 134 6.60 6.93 3.02
CA MET A 134 7.68 7.34 2.13
C MET A 134 7.85 8.87 2.04
N LEU A 135 6.74 9.64 1.97
CA LEU A 135 6.86 11.09 1.86
C LEU A 135 7.54 11.75 3.07
N PRO A 136 7.19 11.42 4.34
CA PRO A 136 7.95 11.89 5.49
C PRO A 136 9.42 11.47 5.45
N ALA A 137 9.72 10.24 4.99
CA ALA A 137 11.08 9.76 4.82
C ALA A 137 11.85 10.58 3.79
N ASP A 138 11.25 10.86 2.63
CA ASP A 138 11.86 11.69 1.59
C ASP A 138 12.15 13.10 2.11
N ILE A 139 11.21 13.72 2.83
CA ILE A 139 11.38 15.07 3.41
C ILE A 139 12.54 15.07 4.41
N VAL A 140 12.60 14.09 5.31
CA VAL A 140 13.72 14.00 6.28
C VAL A 140 15.05 13.81 5.57
N TYR A 141 15.11 12.95 4.56
CA TYR A 141 16.32 12.74 3.75
C TYR A 141 16.77 14.02 3.05
N PHE A 142 15.84 14.81 2.49
CA PHE A 142 16.18 16.10 1.85
C PHE A 142 16.75 17.12 2.83
N VAL A 143 16.26 17.14 4.05
CA VAL A 143 16.75 18.08 5.08
C VAL A 143 18.10 17.64 5.63
N VAL A 144 18.30 16.34 5.91
CA VAL A 144 19.49 15.79 6.56
C VAL A 144 20.64 15.61 5.57
N ALA A 145 20.40 14.86 4.50
CA ALA A 145 21.44 14.49 3.54
C ALA A 145 21.70 15.54 2.45
N ARG A 146 20.73 16.44 2.20
CA ARG A 146 20.78 17.48 1.14
C ARG A 146 21.26 16.91 -0.19
N PRO A 147 20.58 15.90 -0.74
CA PRO A 147 21.04 15.19 -1.92
C PRO A 147 21.07 16.07 -3.16
N ALA A 148 21.90 15.70 -4.14
CA ALA A 148 21.85 16.27 -5.49
C ALA A 148 20.52 15.96 -6.17
N PHE A 149 20.24 16.64 -7.30
CA PHE A 149 18.99 16.45 -8.07
C PHE A 149 18.67 14.97 -8.36
N ALA A 150 19.67 14.15 -8.67
CA ALA A 150 19.49 12.72 -8.92
C ALA A 150 18.92 11.98 -7.69
N GLY A 151 19.36 12.32 -6.48
CA GLY A 151 18.83 11.74 -5.23
C GLY A 151 17.39 12.16 -4.94
N VAL A 152 17.04 13.44 -5.18
CA VAL A 152 15.65 13.92 -5.04
C VAL A 152 14.74 13.19 -6.04
N PHE A 153 15.16 13.09 -7.29
CA PHE A 153 14.40 12.40 -8.32
C PHE A 153 14.27 10.90 -8.03
N GLY A 154 15.37 10.26 -7.59
CA GLY A 154 15.41 8.84 -7.25
C GLY A 154 14.47 8.46 -6.10
N SER A 155 14.46 9.24 -5.03
CA SER A 155 13.62 8.98 -3.87
C SER A 155 12.12 9.15 -4.21
N LEU A 156 11.74 10.20 -4.94
CA LEU A 156 10.37 10.39 -5.41
C LEU A 156 9.93 9.28 -6.38
N LEU A 157 10.81 8.87 -7.30
CA LEU A 157 10.57 7.73 -8.18
C LEU A 157 10.38 6.44 -7.36
N LEU A 158 11.24 6.20 -6.37
CA LEU A 158 11.13 5.04 -5.49
C LEU A 158 9.77 5.03 -4.75
N THR A 159 9.31 6.17 -4.26
CA THR A 159 7.99 6.31 -3.61
C THR A 159 6.85 5.85 -4.54
N ILE A 160 6.90 6.22 -5.82
CA ILE A 160 5.93 5.78 -6.82
C ILE A 160 6.06 4.26 -7.07
N LEU A 161 7.28 3.75 -7.24
CA LEU A 161 7.51 2.32 -7.48
C LEU A 161 7.09 1.44 -6.30
N VAL A 162 7.33 1.90 -5.07
CA VAL A 162 6.83 1.24 -3.85
C VAL A 162 5.31 1.18 -3.83
N SER A 163 4.62 2.25 -4.21
CA SER A 163 3.14 2.24 -4.28
C SER A 163 2.61 1.24 -5.32
N VAL A 164 3.29 1.09 -6.45
CA VAL A 164 2.97 0.06 -7.47
C VAL A 164 3.21 -1.35 -6.90
N PHE A 165 4.30 -1.55 -6.17
CA PHE A 165 4.59 -2.85 -5.57
C PHE A 165 3.60 -3.22 -4.46
N VAL A 166 3.21 -2.26 -3.62
CA VAL A 166 2.12 -2.41 -2.64
C VAL A 166 0.83 -2.84 -3.33
N PHE A 167 0.48 -2.21 -4.45
CA PHE A 167 -0.69 -2.59 -5.25
C PHE A 167 -0.60 -4.04 -5.74
N ILE A 168 0.52 -4.47 -6.31
CA ILE A 168 0.75 -5.83 -6.80
C ILE A 168 0.59 -6.85 -5.66
N LEU A 169 1.26 -6.61 -4.53
CA LEU A 169 1.17 -7.47 -3.35
C LEU A 169 -0.24 -7.52 -2.76
N SER A 170 -0.92 -6.37 -2.68
CA SER A 170 -2.31 -6.30 -2.19
C SER A 170 -3.27 -7.08 -3.08
N CYS A 171 -3.08 -7.05 -4.41
CA CYS A 171 -3.85 -7.85 -5.34
C CYS A 171 -3.59 -9.36 -5.17
N ALA A 172 -2.32 -9.76 -5.05
CA ALA A 172 -1.93 -11.15 -4.86
C ALA A 172 -2.44 -11.70 -3.52
N LEU A 173 -2.21 -10.99 -2.43
CA LEU A 173 -2.67 -11.39 -1.10
C LEU A 173 -4.20 -11.33 -0.97
N GLY A 174 -4.86 -10.34 -1.57
CA GLY A 174 -6.30 -10.26 -1.66
C GLY A 174 -6.91 -11.49 -2.34
N TRP A 175 -6.25 -12.00 -3.40
CA TRP A 175 -6.65 -13.25 -4.05
C TRP A 175 -6.46 -14.47 -3.12
N VAL A 176 -5.33 -14.55 -2.40
CA VAL A 176 -5.11 -15.61 -1.40
C VAL A 176 -6.18 -15.58 -0.32
N VAL A 177 -6.47 -14.39 0.23
CA VAL A 177 -7.53 -14.20 1.24
C VAL A 177 -8.90 -14.63 0.67
N ALA A 178 -9.20 -14.28 -0.58
CA ALA A 178 -10.44 -14.71 -1.25
C ALA A 178 -10.55 -16.25 -1.34
N LYS A 179 -9.45 -16.91 -1.75
CA LYS A 179 -9.39 -18.37 -1.90
C LYS A 179 -9.46 -19.10 -0.56
N VAL A 180 -8.81 -18.59 0.48
CA VAL A 180 -8.87 -19.16 1.84
C VAL A 180 -10.24 -18.92 2.46
N SER A 181 -10.80 -17.70 2.30
CA SER A 181 -12.12 -17.34 2.80
C SER A 181 -13.26 -18.20 2.20
N SER A 182 -13.11 -18.65 0.94
CA SER A 182 -14.13 -19.53 0.32
C SER A 182 -14.17 -20.93 0.95
N LYS A 183 -13.06 -21.40 1.51
CA LYS A 183 -12.95 -22.75 2.12
C LYS A 183 -13.34 -22.79 3.60
N LEU A 184 -13.43 -21.65 4.28
CA LEU A 184 -13.69 -21.58 5.71
C LEU A 184 -15.15 -21.21 6.01
N LYS A 185 -15.79 -21.98 6.89
CA LYS A 185 -17.17 -21.76 7.35
C LYS A 185 -17.36 -20.40 8.06
N SER A 186 -16.33 -19.89 8.70
CA SER A 186 -16.37 -18.64 9.49
C SER A 186 -15.44 -17.58 8.90
N LYS A 187 -15.99 -16.76 7.99
CA LYS A 187 -15.24 -15.67 7.30
C LYS A 187 -14.72 -14.57 8.25
N SER A 188 -15.39 -14.38 9.38
CA SER A 188 -15.01 -13.42 10.40
C SER A 188 -13.73 -13.82 11.16
N LEU A 189 -13.52 -15.14 11.34
CA LEU A 189 -12.39 -15.68 12.11
C LEU A 189 -11.03 -15.36 11.46
N ILE A 190 -10.96 -15.39 10.12
CA ILE A 190 -9.72 -15.06 9.39
C ILE A 190 -9.32 -13.60 9.63
N VAL A 191 -10.29 -12.69 9.53
CA VAL A 191 -10.02 -11.24 9.74
C VAL A 191 -9.56 -11.01 11.17
N VAL A 192 -10.20 -11.67 12.16
CA VAL A 192 -9.83 -11.53 13.56
C VAL A 192 -8.44 -12.11 13.84
N VAL A 193 -8.13 -13.31 13.36
CA VAL A 193 -6.81 -13.94 13.56
C VAL A 193 -5.72 -13.13 12.87
N LEU A 194 -5.95 -12.69 11.63
CA LEU A 194 -4.97 -11.88 10.91
C LEU A 194 -4.74 -10.52 11.61
N SER A 195 -5.81 -9.90 12.10
CA SER A 195 -5.70 -8.66 12.88
C SER A 195 -4.94 -8.86 14.20
N LEU A 196 -5.19 -9.97 14.92
CA LEU A 196 -4.47 -10.31 16.15
C LEU A 196 -2.98 -10.56 15.90
N VAL A 197 -2.63 -11.29 14.83
CA VAL A 197 -1.23 -11.50 14.43
C VAL A 197 -0.56 -10.16 14.09
N PHE A 198 -1.26 -9.29 13.35
CA PHE A 198 -0.76 -7.97 13.01
C PHE A 198 -0.56 -7.09 14.25
N PHE A 199 -1.54 -7.03 15.15
CA PHE A 199 -1.39 -6.28 16.39
C PHE A 199 -0.29 -6.84 17.28
N GLY A 200 -0.14 -8.15 17.36
CA GLY A 200 0.94 -8.81 18.10
C GLY A 200 2.32 -8.45 17.55
N LEU A 201 2.49 -8.52 16.22
CA LEU A 201 3.73 -8.11 15.52
C LEU A 201 4.01 -6.62 15.71
N TYR A 202 3.00 -5.78 15.54
CA TYR A 202 3.12 -4.34 15.74
C TYR A 202 3.55 -4.02 17.18
N TYR A 203 2.90 -4.64 18.17
CA TYR A 203 3.24 -4.47 19.58
C TYR A 203 4.67 -4.92 19.88
N PHE A 204 5.07 -6.08 19.36
CA PHE A 204 6.44 -6.60 19.49
C PHE A 204 7.49 -5.64 18.93
N VAL A 205 7.24 -5.11 17.71
CA VAL A 205 8.14 -4.13 17.09
C VAL A 205 8.18 -2.83 17.88
N CYS A 206 7.04 -2.31 18.34
CA CYS A 206 7.00 -1.07 19.14
C CYS A 206 7.71 -1.22 20.49
N PHE A 207 7.53 -2.34 21.19
CA PHE A 207 8.17 -2.58 22.48
C PHE A 207 9.69 -2.71 22.37
N ASN A 208 10.17 -3.29 21.27
CA ASN A 208 11.60 -3.50 21.03
C ASN A 208 12.20 -2.44 20.08
N ALA A 209 11.43 -1.41 19.72
CA ALA A 209 11.83 -0.45 18.68
C ALA A 209 13.19 0.19 18.97
N SER A 210 13.43 0.67 20.19
CA SER A 210 14.69 1.31 20.55
C SER A 210 15.87 0.34 20.47
N GLU A 211 15.72 -0.88 21.00
CA GLU A 211 16.75 -1.91 20.98
C GLU A 211 17.02 -2.42 19.54
N LEU A 212 15.95 -2.58 18.74
CA LEU A 212 16.07 -2.97 17.34
C LEU A 212 16.77 -1.91 16.51
N LEU A 213 16.44 -0.63 16.73
CA LEU A 213 17.08 0.51 16.07
C LEU A 213 18.55 0.61 16.43
N GLU A 214 18.90 0.49 17.72
CA GLU A 214 20.28 0.51 18.19
C GLU A 214 21.09 -0.65 17.59
N LYS A 215 20.55 -1.87 17.60
CA LYS A 215 21.20 -3.03 16.97
C LYS A 215 21.34 -2.87 15.46
N LEU A 216 20.34 -2.30 14.78
CA LEU A 216 20.42 -2.00 13.36
C LEU A 216 21.53 -1.00 13.05
N ILE A 217 21.65 0.08 13.82
CA ILE A 217 22.68 1.10 13.62
C ILE A 217 24.07 0.54 13.91
N LEU A 218 24.24 -0.19 15.03
CA LEU A 218 25.52 -0.78 15.43
C LEU A 218 26.02 -1.84 14.43
N ASN A 219 25.12 -2.60 13.82
CA ASN A 219 25.45 -3.65 12.86
C ASN A 219 25.22 -3.22 11.39
N ALA A 220 24.94 -1.95 11.13
CA ALA A 220 24.55 -1.48 9.79
C ALA A 220 25.58 -1.84 8.71
N ALA A 221 26.87 -1.74 9.00
CA ALA A 221 27.94 -2.12 8.07
C ALA A 221 27.88 -3.62 7.71
N GLY A 222 27.77 -4.51 8.70
CA GLY A 222 27.69 -5.95 8.47
C GLY A 222 26.39 -6.38 7.78
N ILE A 223 25.26 -5.75 8.12
CA ILE A 223 23.99 -5.94 7.43
C ILE A 223 24.12 -5.47 5.97
N GLY A 224 24.74 -4.31 5.75
CA GLY A 224 24.98 -3.77 4.43
C GLY A 224 25.80 -4.70 3.54
N GLU A 225 26.90 -5.26 4.06
CA GLU A 225 27.70 -6.24 3.32
C GLU A 225 26.92 -7.53 3.01
N SER A 226 26.15 -8.01 3.97
CA SER A 226 25.32 -9.20 3.78
C SER A 226 24.25 -8.99 2.69
N ILE A 227 23.61 -7.82 2.66
CA ILE A 227 22.61 -7.48 1.63
C ILE A 227 23.28 -7.37 0.25
N LYS A 228 24.44 -6.70 0.15
CA LYS A 228 25.19 -6.60 -1.12
C LYS A 228 25.58 -7.97 -1.67
N GLY A 229 25.94 -8.91 -0.79
CA GLY A 229 26.37 -10.25 -1.19
C GLY A 229 25.24 -11.21 -1.55
N SER A 230 24.13 -11.18 -0.81
CA SER A 230 23.07 -12.19 -0.91
C SER A 230 21.73 -11.69 -1.47
N ALA A 231 21.46 -10.39 -1.40
CA ALA A 231 20.17 -9.83 -1.79
C ALA A 231 20.31 -8.59 -2.67
N TYR A 232 20.95 -8.74 -3.82
CA TYR A 232 21.20 -7.65 -4.77
C TYR A 232 19.94 -6.84 -5.15
N ILE A 233 18.77 -7.48 -5.14
CA ILE A 233 17.49 -6.80 -5.43
C ILE A 233 17.19 -5.72 -4.37
N LEU A 234 17.39 -6.02 -3.09
CA LEU A 234 17.20 -5.03 -2.02
C LEU A 234 18.22 -3.89 -2.17
N TYR A 235 19.49 -4.23 -2.39
CA TYR A 235 20.52 -3.22 -2.65
C TYR A 235 20.16 -2.28 -3.82
N ALA A 236 19.59 -2.84 -4.91
CA ALA A 236 19.15 -2.03 -6.04
C ALA A 236 17.96 -1.10 -5.68
N VAL A 237 17.06 -1.53 -4.79
CA VAL A 237 15.96 -0.70 -4.29
C VAL A 237 16.51 0.51 -3.52
N GLY A 238 17.40 0.29 -2.57
CA GLY A 238 18.02 1.37 -1.82
C GLY A 238 18.84 2.31 -2.70
N ARG A 239 19.60 1.79 -3.66
CA ARG A 239 20.37 2.57 -4.64
C ARG A 239 19.49 3.44 -5.53
N CYS A 240 18.30 2.96 -5.88
CA CYS A 240 17.30 3.77 -6.60
C CYS A 240 16.94 5.04 -5.79
N GLY A 241 16.70 4.89 -4.48
CA GLY A 241 16.38 6.02 -3.60
C GLY A 241 17.50 7.06 -3.49
N VAL A 242 18.76 6.62 -3.54
CA VAL A 242 19.94 7.52 -3.52
C VAL A 242 20.16 8.24 -4.86
N GLY A 243 19.56 7.75 -5.95
CA GLY A 243 19.66 8.42 -7.25
C GLY A 243 20.60 7.73 -8.25
N ASP A 244 20.83 6.43 -8.11
CA ASP A 244 21.59 5.62 -9.07
C ASP A 244 20.76 5.31 -10.31
N TRP A 245 21.15 5.90 -11.45
CA TRP A 245 20.41 5.80 -12.71
C TRP A 245 20.18 4.38 -13.21
N LEU A 246 21.15 3.50 -13.04
CA LEU A 246 21.04 2.11 -13.46
C LEU A 246 20.00 1.38 -12.62
N SER A 247 20.04 1.55 -11.31
CA SER A 247 19.07 0.98 -10.37
C SER A 247 17.66 1.50 -10.60
N MET A 248 17.51 2.81 -10.89
CA MET A 248 16.22 3.41 -11.23
C MET A 248 15.62 2.77 -12.49
N LEU A 249 16.42 2.60 -13.55
CA LEU A 249 15.97 2.03 -14.82
C LEU A 249 15.58 0.56 -14.65
N LEU A 250 16.44 -0.24 -14.02
CA LEU A 250 16.18 -1.67 -13.78
C LEU A 250 14.94 -1.88 -12.93
N LEU A 251 14.81 -1.12 -11.83
CA LEU A 251 13.67 -1.24 -10.92
C LEU A 251 12.36 -0.82 -11.61
N THR A 252 12.38 0.28 -12.38
CA THR A 252 11.21 0.74 -13.13
C THR A 252 10.76 -0.29 -14.16
N LEU A 253 11.70 -0.90 -14.88
CA LEU A 253 11.40 -1.94 -15.86
C LEU A 253 10.83 -3.19 -15.19
N ALA A 254 11.43 -3.63 -14.09
CA ALA A 254 10.94 -4.78 -13.32
C ALA A 254 9.52 -4.53 -12.79
N MET A 255 9.26 -3.34 -12.23
CA MET A 255 7.93 -2.98 -11.73
C MET A 255 6.90 -2.87 -12.85
N ALA A 256 7.26 -2.36 -14.02
CA ALA A 256 6.39 -2.33 -15.19
C ALA A 256 6.00 -3.75 -15.63
N VAL A 257 6.96 -4.67 -15.73
CA VAL A 257 6.70 -6.07 -16.08
C VAL A 257 5.77 -6.72 -15.06
N LEU A 258 6.02 -6.56 -13.77
CA LEU A 258 5.18 -7.10 -12.70
C LEU A 258 3.76 -6.50 -12.73
N PHE A 259 3.62 -5.21 -12.98
CA PHE A 259 2.33 -4.54 -13.09
C PHE A 259 1.52 -5.11 -14.27
N PHE A 260 2.10 -5.21 -15.45
CA PHE A 260 1.43 -5.79 -16.61
C PHE A 260 1.08 -7.27 -16.40
N ALA A 261 1.98 -8.07 -15.81
CA ALA A 261 1.70 -9.45 -15.47
C ALA A 261 0.49 -9.57 -14.53
N THR A 262 0.47 -8.76 -13.46
CA THR A 262 -0.66 -8.72 -12.52
C THR A 262 -1.96 -8.32 -13.20
N TYR A 263 -1.93 -7.28 -14.05
CA TYR A 263 -3.10 -6.86 -14.81
C TYR A 263 -3.64 -7.98 -15.72
N PHE A 264 -2.77 -8.67 -16.47
CA PHE A 264 -3.19 -9.77 -17.36
C PHE A 264 -3.77 -10.96 -16.59
N ILE A 265 -3.16 -11.33 -15.46
CA ILE A 265 -3.66 -12.42 -14.61
C ILE A 265 -5.05 -12.07 -14.07
N LEU A 266 -5.22 -10.86 -13.55
CA LEU A 266 -6.50 -10.39 -13.03
C LEU A 266 -7.55 -10.25 -14.13
N ALA A 267 -7.21 -9.74 -15.30
CA ALA A 267 -8.13 -9.61 -16.42
C ALA A 267 -8.68 -10.96 -16.90
N ARG A 268 -7.85 -12.02 -16.89
CA ARG A 268 -8.28 -13.39 -17.23
C ARG A 268 -9.11 -14.05 -16.13
N SER A 269 -8.79 -13.77 -14.87
CA SER A 269 -9.42 -14.42 -13.71
C SER A 269 -10.66 -13.68 -13.22
N PHE A 270 -10.84 -12.41 -13.58
CA PHE A 270 -11.88 -11.54 -13.00
C PHE A 270 -13.29 -12.10 -13.16
N ILE A 271 -13.68 -12.50 -14.37
CA ILE A 271 -15.04 -13.04 -14.64
C ILE A 271 -15.27 -14.30 -13.80
N LYS A 272 -14.30 -15.23 -13.78
CA LYS A 272 -14.39 -16.48 -13.04
C LYS A 272 -14.54 -16.26 -11.53
N ILE A 273 -13.85 -15.24 -10.99
CA ILE A 273 -13.92 -14.90 -9.56
C ILE A 273 -15.21 -14.15 -9.23
N ALA A 274 -15.61 -13.20 -10.08
CA ALA A 274 -16.78 -12.37 -9.87
C ALA A 274 -18.11 -13.16 -9.99
N THR A 275 -18.13 -14.25 -10.77
CA THR A 275 -19.32 -15.11 -11.00
C THR A 275 -19.30 -16.42 -10.21
N SER A 276 -18.29 -16.64 -9.34
CA SER A 276 -18.22 -17.84 -8.54
C SER A 276 -19.38 -17.91 -7.52
N PRO A 277 -20.04 -19.09 -7.34
CA PRO A 277 -21.21 -19.25 -6.46
C PRO A 277 -20.97 -18.85 -5.00
N ASP A 278 -19.69 -18.86 -4.56
CA ASP A 278 -19.29 -18.45 -3.21
C ASP A 278 -19.31 -16.94 -2.98
N THR A 279 -19.33 -16.14 -4.07
CA THR A 279 -19.47 -14.67 -4.01
C THR A 279 -20.94 -14.24 -3.99
N VAL A 280 -21.82 -15.08 -4.50
CA VAL A 280 -23.27 -14.89 -4.34
C VAL A 280 -23.59 -15.26 -2.90
N ALA A 281 -23.62 -14.25 -2.02
CA ALA A 281 -24.04 -14.46 -0.64
C ALA A 281 -25.37 -15.20 -0.64
N LYS A 282 -25.41 -16.39 0.00
CA LYS A 282 -26.68 -16.98 0.40
C LYS A 282 -27.45 -15.89 1.12
N ARG A 283 -28.43 -15.30 0.46
CA ARG A 283 -29.49 -14.53 1.11
C ARG A 283 -30.24 -15.57 1.95
N GLU A 284 -29.87 -15.69 3.21
CA GLU A 284 -30.79 -16.16 4.20
C GLU A 284 -31.85 -15.08 4.35
N TYR A 285 -33.04 -15.38 3.87
CA TYR A 285 -34.26 -14.63 4.14
C TYR A 285 -34.62 -14.80 5.62
#